data_690463dba330a3a98b74b713b7c4881f
#
_entry.id   690463dba330a3a98b74b713b7c4881f
#
_cell.length_a   1.000
_cell.length_b   1.000
_cell.length_c   1.000
_cell.angle_alpha   90.00
_cell.angle_beta   90.00
_cell.angle_gamma   90.00
#
_symmetry.space_group_name_H-M   'P 1'
#
loop_
_entity.id
_entity.type
_entity.pdbx_description
1 polymer ?
#
loop_
_entity_poly.entity_id
_entity_poly.type
_entity_poly.pdbx_seq_one_letter_code
_entity_poly.pdbx_strand_id
1 'polypeptide(L)'
;MQQRIERIPVADGELAVASLGDGRPMLFVSGMMGPYMSPIPANASAAMLFSFFVAVILTPWLMMKLGRKEAVRGHAHAAADGGRLGRIYAMVARPVLRSRARAWAFLLVVGMATIASLGLLYTKHVTVKLLPFDNKTNLQVIVDLPKGSSVEDTDRTLQQMVERLGDMPEIVSFQTYAGTASPFDFNGLVRHYYLRAEPQQGDIVVNLLPKGSRGRASHAIALDIRKRLEGLALPQGTVAKVVEPPPGPPVLGTLLAEIYGPDAETRRAVAGKVREAFKSVPFIVDVDDSYHNQPQRMRVAIDQDNLDYYRVEQSDVYDTLRYLYGGTTVGYSHRGGGRQPIPIRIALPKGEKVIDERALTTPVPANALPAGLGVVELGDVVSVSEQPASYPVFRHNGRAAEMVMAELAGAYEAPIYGMLAVNDAISKADWGNVPKPVIALHGQPDDETRPILLWDGEWEVTWVTFRDMGAAFMVAILGIYILVVAQFGSFKLPLVILTPIPLTFIGIMLGHWLFAAPFTATSMIGFIALAGIIVRNSILLVDFIRHSGGQGRPMVDVLLEAGSVRFKPILLTALAAMIGAGVILTDPIFQGLAIALLFGLVSSTLLTVLVIPAIYVALK
;
A
#
# COMPACT_ATOMS: atom_id res chain seq x y z
N MET A 1 1.53 11.97 -31.60
CA MET A 1 0.41 11.04 -31.40
C MET A 1 -0.35 11.51 -30.17
N GLN A 2 -1.59 11.96 -30.32
CA GLN A 2 -2.43 12.33 -29.18
C GLN A 2 -2.96 11.06 -28.53
N GLN A 3 -2.68 10.90 -27.27
CA GLN A 3 -3.22 9.83 -26.44
C GLN A 3 -4.69 10.17 -26.12
N ARG A 4 -5.63 9.36 -26.58
CA ARG A 4 -7.04 9.48 -26.22
C ARG A 4 -7.31 8.57 -25.03
N ILE A 5 -7.70 9.15 -23.90
CA ILE A 5 -8.09 8.43 -22.70
C ILE A 5 -9.61 8.42 -22.66
N GLU A 6 -10.21 7.26 -22.73
CA GLU A 6 -11.64 7.06 -22.50
C GLU A 6 -11.85 6.50 -21.10
N ARG A 7 -12.77 7.11 -20.35
CA ARG A 7 -13.14 6.65 -19.01
C ARG A 7 -14.46 5.90 -19.09
N ILE A 8 -14.43 4.64 -18.71
CA ILE A 8 -15.61 3.77 -18.71
C ILE A 8 -16.09 3.67 -17.26
N PRO A 9 -17.31 4.13 -16.93
CA PRO A 9 -17.87 3.98 -15.58
C PRO A 9 -18.08 2.50 -15.26
N VAL A 10 -17.59 2.08 -14.11
CA VAL A 10 -17.82 0.76 -13.50
C VAL A 10 -18.46 0.96 -12.13
N ALA A 11 -19.03 -0.10 -11.54
CA ALA A 11 -19.85 0.00 -10.34
C ALA A 11 -19.22 0.76 -9.16
N ASP A 12 -17.87 0.76 -9.04
CA ASP A 12 -17.13 1.40 -7.94
C ASP A 12 -16.01 2.34 -8.43
N GLY A 13 -16.20 3.02 -9.56
CA GLY A 13 -15.19 3.95 -10.08
C GLY A 13 -15.18 4.07 -11.60
N GLU A 14 -14.07 4.50 -12.15
CA GLU A 14 -13.86 4.66 -13.59
C GLU A 14 -12.69 3.80 -14.05
N LEU A 15 -12.88 3.01 -15.09
CA LEU A 15 -11.82 2.31 -15.78
C LEU A 15 -11.24 3.22 -16.87
N ALA A 16 -9.97 3.59 -16.74
CA ALA A 16 -9.30 4.39 -17.75
C ALA A 16 -8.77 3.50 -18.89
N VAL A 17 -9.27 3.70 -20.10
CA VAL A 17 -8.80 3.03 -21.31
C VAL A 17 -8.04 4.05 -22.15
N ALA A 18 -6.75 3.82 -22.38
CA ALA A 18 -5.94 4.64 -23.28
C ALA A 18 -5.77 3.95 -24.62
N SER A 19 -6.11 4.64 -25.70
CA SER A 19 -5.83 4.19 -27.06
C SER A 19 -4.71 5.01 -27.68
N LEU A 20 -3.72 4.35 -28.25
CA LEU A 20 -2.65 4.94 -29.04
C LEU A 20 -2.91 4.68 -30.54
N GLY A 21 -3.37 5.72 -31.25
CA GLY A 21 -3.71 5.61 -32.68
C GLY A 21 -4.97 4.77 -32.94
N ASP A 22 -5.19 4.38 -34.22
CA ASP A 22 -6.33 3.55 -34.63
C ASP A 22 -6.25 2.07 -34.18
N GLY A 23 -5.40 1.81 -33.22
CA GLY A 23 -5.13 0.45 -32.79
C GLY A 23 -5.52 0.17 -31.38
N ARG A 24 -5.64 -0.76 -30.80
CA ARG A 24 -5.89 -1.55 -29.60
C ARG A 24 -5.96 -0.73 -28.32
N PRO A 25 -7.07 -0.76 -27.62
CA PRO A 25 -7.17 -0.16 -26.28
C PRO A 25 -6.20 -0.85 -25.32
N MET A 26 -5.40 -0.06 -24.58
CA MET A 26 -4.64 -0.54 -23.45
C MET A 26 -5.44 -0.31 -22.18
N LEU A 27 -5.70 -1.38 -21.45
CA LEU A 27 -6.35 -1.33 -20.15
C LEU A 27 -5.32 -0.94 -19.10
N PHE A 28 -5.59 0.15 -18.38
CA PHE A 28 -4.79 0.57 -17.23
C PHE A 28 -5.55 0.32 -15.93
N VAL A 29 -4.82 0.04 -14.88
CA VAL A 29 -5.37 -0.01 -13.52
C VAL A 29 -5.88 1.38 -13.16
N SER A 30 -7.11 1.47 -12.71
CA SER A 30 -7.72 2.70 -12.20
C SER A 30 -7.28 3.02 -10.76
N GLY A 31 -7.77 4.13 -10.20
CA GLY A 31 -7.49 4.51 -8.83
C GLY A 31 -6.05 4.99 -8.59
N MET A 32 -5.66 5.07 -7.32
CA MET A 32 -4.39 5.64 -6.89
C MET A 32 -3.16 4.86 -7.38
N MET A 33 -3.28 3.56 -7.64
CA MET A 33 -2.20 2.73 -8.20
C MET A 33 -1.99 2.92 -9.70
N GLY A 34 -2.97 3.47 -10.43
CA GLY A 34 -2.89 3.69 -11.87
C GLY A 34 -1.61 4.38 -12.34
N PRO A 35 -1.29 5.58 -11.82
CA PRO A 35 -0.07 6.31 -12.19
C PRO A 35 1.22 5.54 -11.91
N TYR A 36 1.28 4.74 -10.85
CA TYR A 36 2.45 3.94 -10.49
C TYR A 36 2.64 2.73 -11.41
N MET A 37 1.56 2.10 -11.85
CA MET A 37 1.59 0.85 -12.63
C MET A 37 1.51 1.06 -14.14
N SER A 38 0.95 2.17 -14.61
CA SER A 38 0.76 2.45 -16.06
C SER A 38 2.04 2.45 -16.90
N PRO A 39 3.23 2.87 -16.40
CA PRO A 39 4.46 2.79 -17.18
C PRO A 39 4.86 1.36 -17.58
N ILE A 40 4.51 0.35 -16.75
CA ILE A 40 4.89 -1.04 -16.99
C ILE A 40 4.24 -1.59 -18.27
N PRO A 41 2.89 -1.61 -18.41
CA PRO A 41 2.26 -2.09 -19.64
C PRO A 41 2.56 -1.20 -20.84
N ALA A 42 2.72 0.12 -20.66
CA ALA A 42 3.07 1.03 -21.75
C ALA A 42 4.46 0.69 -22.35
N ASN A 43 5.47 0.56 -21.47
CA ASN A 43 6.83 0.22 -21.89
C ASN A 43 6.92 -1.21 -22.46
N ALA A 44 6.21 -2.17 -21.86
CA ALA A 44 6.16 -3.53 -22.37
C ALA A 44 5.56 -3.60 -23.78
N SER A 45 4.46 -2.87 -24.02
CA SER A 45 3.81 -2.82 -25.32
C SER A 45 4.69 -2.15 -26.38
N ALA A 46 5.36 -1.05 -26.02
CA ALA A 46 6.32 -0.39 -26.89
C ALA A 46 7.51 -1.32 -27.22
N ALA A 47 8.08 -1.98 -26.23
CA ALA A 47 9.17 -2.93 -26.39
C ALA A 47 8.78 -4.10 -27.31
N MET A 48 7.56 -4.63 -27.17
CA MET A 48 7.04 -5.70 -28.04
C MET A 48 6.90 -5.23 -29.50
N LEU A 49 6.40 -4.01 -29.72
CA LEU A 49 6.29 -3.43 -31.07
C LEU A 49 7.66 -3.25 -31.72
N PHE A 50 8.63 -2.68 -31.00
CA PHE A 50 10.00 -2.55 -31.52
C PHE A 50 10.67 -3.90 -31.75
N SER A 51 10.47 -4.87 -30.85
CA SER A 51 10.99 -6.23 -31.01
C SER A 51 10.45 -6.90 -32.29
N PHE A 52 9.19 -6.67 -32.63
CA PHE A 52 8.60 -7.14 -33.88
C PHE A 52 9.34 -6.58 -35.09
N PHE A 53 9.60 -5.28 -35.14
CA PHE A 53 10.36 -4.67 -36.26
C PHE A 53 11.79 -5.21 -36.34
N VAL A 54 12.46 -5.39 -35.19
CA VAL A 54 13.80 -6.01 -35.12
C VAL A 54 13.75 -7.44 -35.71
N ALA A 55 12.76 -8.23 -35.31
CA ALA A 55 12.62 -9.60 -35.77
C ALA A 55 12.37 -9.71 -37.29
N VAL A 56 11.54 -8.81 -37.83
CA VAL A 56 11.14 -8.87 -39.26
C VAL A 56 12.16 -8.19 -40.19
N ILE A 57 12.83 -7.14 -39.74
CA ILE A 57 13.73 -6.33 -40.60
C ILE A 57 15.20 -6.67 -40.28
N LEU A 58 15.63 -6.51 -39.03
CA LEU A 58 17.03 -6.58 -38.66
C LEU A 58 17.56 -8.03 -38.65
N THR A 59 16.77 -8.97 -38.13
CA THR A 59 17.20 -10.37 -38.02
C THR A 59 17.45 -11.02 -39.40
N PRO A 60 16.55 -10.93 -40.42
CA PRO A 60 16.84 -11.45 -41.73
C PRO A 60 18.04 -10.79 -42.40
N TRP A 61 18.19 -9.46 -42.25
CA TRP A 61 19.34 -8.74 -42.78
C TRP A 61 20.66 -9.20 -42.15
N LEU A 62 20.71 -9.38 -40.83
CA LEU A 62 21.87 -9.93 -40.13
C LEU A 62 22.16 -11.35 -40.54
N MET A 63 21.14 -12.20 -40.70
CA MET A 63 21.31 -13.58 -41.16
C MET A 63 21.90 -13.61 -42.59
N MET A 64 21.45 -12.76 -43.50
CA MET A 64 22.06 -12.66 -44.81
C MET A 64 23.51 -12.19 -44.77
N LYS A 65 23.84 -11.26 -43.89
CA LYS A 65 25.18 -10.66 -43.78
C LYS A 65 26.19 -11.55 -43.04
N LEU A 66 25.77 -12.16 -41.92
CA LEU A 66 26.65 -12.92 -41.01
C LEU A 66 26.52 -14.43 -41.19
N GLY A 67 25.31 -14.94 -41.51
CA GLY A 67 25.01 -16.38 -41.61
C GLY A 67 25.31 -17.02 -42.95
N ARG A 68 25.79 -16.26 -43.96
CA ARG A 68 25.99 -16.76 -45.33
C ARG A 68 26.92 -17.95 -45.41
N LYS A 69 27.92 -18.08 -44.50
CA LYS A 69 28.86 -19.22 -44.44
C LYS A 69 28.26 -20.45 -43.78
N GLU A 70 27.32 -20.30 -42.88
CA GLU A 70 26.65 -21.40 -42.17
C GLU A 70 25.45 -21.94 -42.96
N ALA A 71 24.72 -21.08 -43.67
CA ALA A 71 23.63 -21.50 -44.55
C ALA A 71 24.10 -22.40 -45.71
N VAL A 72 25.34 -22.19 -46.18
CA VAL A 72 25.96 -23.04 -47.23
C VAL A 72 26.45 -24.40 -46.68
N ARG A 73 26.71 -24.52 -45.38
CA ARG A 73 27.09 -25.77 -44.72
C ARG A 73 25.89 -26.63 -44.33
N GLY A 74 24.91 -26.74 -45.18
CA GLY A 74 23.69 -27.50 -44.99
C GLY A 74 23.72 -28.48 -43.79
N HIS A 75 23.09 -28.10 -42.69
CA HIS A 75 22.83 -29.00 -41.58
C HIS A 75 21.67 -29.93 -41.99
N ALA A 76 21.97 -30.84 -42.91
CA ALA A 76 21.10 -31.96 -43.20
C ALA A 76 21.03 -32.85 -41.96
N HIS A 77 19.83 -33.02 -41.41
CA HIS A 77 19.42 -34.16 -40.57
C HIS A 77 19.84 -34.27 -39.09
N ALA A 78 20.50 -33.28 -38.47
CA ALA A 78 20.76 -33.35 -37.02
C ALA A 78 19.58 -32.89 -36.12
N ALA A 79 18.47 -32.46 -36.70
CA ALA A 79 17.37 -31.82 -35.97
C ALA A 79 16.21 -32.77 -35.57
N ALA A 80 16.13 -33.98 -36.12
CA ALA A 80 14.97 -34.86 -35.91
C ALA A 80 14.83 -35.42 -34.47
N ASP A 81 15.93 -35.56 -33.74
CA ASP A 81 15.92 -36.23 -32.40
C ASP A 81 15.99 -35.26 -31.18
N GLY A 82 15.99 -33.95 -31.37
CA GLY A 82 16.10 -32.98 -30.23
C GLY A 82 17.40 -33.13 -29.42
N GLY A 83 18.34 -33.95 -29.83
CA GLY A 83 19.62 -34.19 -29.17
C GLY A 83 19.49 -34.81 -27.76
N ARG A 84 20.46 -34.50 -26.87
CA ARG A 84 20.44 -35.02 -25.47
C ARG A 84 19.21 -34.56 -24.69
N LEU A 85 18.80 -33.31 -24.85
CA LEU A 85 17.63 -32.74 -24.17
C LEU A 85 16.32 -33.38 -24.65
N GLY A 86 16.16 -33.64 -25.95
CA GLY A 86 15.01 -34.35 -26.50
C GLY A 86 14.89 -35.77 -25.97
N ARG A 87 16.03 -36.48 -25.79
CA ARG A 87 16.04 -37.82 -25.18
C ARG A 87 15.61 -37.81 -23.70
N ILE A 88 16.07 -36.83 -22.92
CA ILE A 88 15.64 -36.64 -21.52
C ILE A 88 14.13 -36.38 -21.47
N TYR A 89 13.64 -35.45 -22.31
CA TYR A 89 12.21 -35.19 -22.41
C TYR A 89 11.41 -36.44 -22.75
N ALA A 90 11.81 -37.22 -23.80
CA ALA A 90 11.12 -38.42 -24.20
C ALA A 90 11.12 -39.52 -23.10
N MET A 91 12.18 -39.62 -22.30
CA MET A 91 12.24 -40.51 -21.15
C MET A 91 11.19 -40.20 -20.11
N VAL A 92 10.97 -38.89 -19.80
CA VAL A 92 9.98 -38.44 -18.82
C VAL A 92 8.55 -38.44 -19.38
N ALA A 93 8.37 -38.06 -20.65
CA ALA A 93 7.06 -37.94 -21.27
C ALA A 93 6.43 -39.30 -21.67
N ARG A 94 7.25 -40.24 -22.14
CA ARG A 94 6.77 -41.55 -22.62
C ARG A 94 5.92 -42.32 -21.59
N PRO A 95 6.27 -42.43 -20.30
CA PRO A 95 5.43 -43.09 -19.31
C PRO A 95 4.06 -42.43 -19.13
N VAL A 96 4.01 -41.09 -19.20
CA VAL A 96 2.77 -40.31 -19.06
C VAL A 96 1.86 -40.50 -20.27
N LEU A 97 2.41 -40.48 -21.46
CA LEU A 97 1.67 -40.54 -22.72
C LEU A 97 1.30 -41.97 -23.16
N ARG A 98 1.77 -43.01 -22.46
CA ARG A 98 1.57 -44.41 -22.83
C ARG A 98 0.10 -44.87 -22.74
N SER A 99 -0.70 -44.29 -21.86
CA SER A 99 -2.12 -44.64 -21.72
C SER A 99 -2.96 -43.45 -21.25
N ARG A 100 -4.24 -43.47 -21.62
CA ARG A 100 -5.23 -42.45 -21.21
C ARG A 100 -5.33 -42.32 -19.68
N ALA A 101 -5.34 -43.43 -18.96
CA ALA A 101 -5.40 -43.44 -17.50
C ALA A 101 -4.20 -42.75 -16.84
N ARG A 102 -2.98 -42.96 -17.38
CA ARG A 102 -1.77 -42.30 -16.86
C ARG A 102 -1.74 -40.83 -17.19
N ALA A 103 -2.23 -40.43 -18.37
CA ALA A 103 -2.36 -39.03 -18.72
C ALA A 103 -3.34 -38.32 -17.78
N TRP A 104 -4.52 -38.89 -17.50
CA TRP A 104 -5.47 -38.36 -16.50
C TRP A 104 -4.89 -38.33 -15.09
N ALA A 105 -4.21 -39.39 -14.65
CA ALA A 105 -3.55 -39.41 -13.33
C ALA A 105 -2.51 -38.29 -13.20
N PHE A 106 -1.69 -38.06 -14.24
CA PHE A 106 -0.72 -36.98 -14.27
C PHE A 106 -1.40 -35.61 -14.21
N LEU A 107 -2.44 -35.36 -15.00
CA LEU A 107 -3.20 -34.09 -14.98
C LEU A 107 -3.85 -33.86 -13.62
N LEU A 108 -4.37 -34.90 -12.97
CA LEU A 108 -4.95 -34.81 -11.64
C LEU A 108 -3.88 -34.45 -10.59
N VAL A 109 -2.71 -35.08 -10.64
CA VAL A 109 -1.59 -34.77 -9.73
C VAL A 109 -1.14 -33.31 -9.90
N VAL A 110 -0.99 -32.85 -11.14
CA VAL A 110 -0.62 -31.45 -11.41
C VAL A 110 -1.72 -30.49 -10.95
N GLY A 111 -2.99 -30.82 -11.18
CA GLY A 111 -4.12 -30.04 -10.68
C GLY A 111 -4.15 -29.95 -9.15
N MET A 112 -3.95 -31.08 -8.46
CA MET A 112 -3.84 -31.09 -6.99
C MET A 112 -2.64 -30.29 -6.49
N ALA A 113 -1.48 -30.38 -7.16
CA ALA A 113 -0.30 -29.60 -6.81
C ALA A 113 -0.56 -28.08 -6.96
N THR A 114 -1.33 -27.68 -7.99
CA THR A 114 -1.74 -26.29 -8.17
C THR A 114 -2.61 -25.82 -7.00
N ILE A 115 -3.63 -26.60 -6.62
CA ILE A 115 -4.50 -26.27 -5.49
C ILE A 115 -3.69 -26.24 -4.18
N ALA A 116 -2.80 -27.20 -3.96
CA ALA A 116 -1.94 -27.25 -2.79
C ALA A 116 -0.99 -26.04 -2.72
N SER A 117 -0.47 -25.58 -3.86
CA SER A 117 0.38 -24.38 -3.91
C SER A 117 -0.39 -23.11 -3.54
N LEU A 118 -1.66 -22.99 -3.96
CA LEU A 118 -2.54 -21.91 -3.51
C LEU A 118 -2.88 -22.00 -2.02
N GLY A 119 -2.86 -23.22 -1.45
CA GLY A 119 -2.99 -23.45 -0.01
C GLY A 119 -1.92 -22.73 0.83
N LEU A 120 -0.75 -22.39 0.27
CA LEU A 120 0.28 -21.59 0.95
C LEU A 120 -0.21 -20.15 1.30
N LEU A 121 -1.14 -19.61 0.54
CA LEU A 121 -1.80 -18.33 0.86
C LEU A 121 -2.76 -18.49 2.05
N TYR A 122 -3.54 -19.58 2.06
CA TYR A 122 -4.48 -19.86 3.15
C TYR A 122 -3.75 -20.15 4.47
N THR A 123 -2.68 -20.92 4.42
CA THR A 123 -1.83 -21.25 5.59
C THR A 123 -0.93 -20.09 6.01
N LYS A 124 -0.98 -18.96 5.30
CA LYS A 124 -0.17 -17.75 5.56
C LYS A 124 1.34 -17.95 5.47
N HIS A 125 1.82 -19.04 4.85
CA HIS A 125 3.24 -19.22 4.56
C HIS A 125 3.70 -18.25 3.45
N VAL A 126 2.80 -17.87 2.57
CA VAL A 126 2.96 -16.76 1.63
C VAL A 126 1.88 -15.74 1.96
N THR A 127 2.29 -14.56 2.40
CA THR A 127 1.38 -13.47 2.72
C THR A 127 1.06 -12.65 1.48
N VAL A 128 -0.13 -12.02 1.45
CA VAL A 128 -0.53 -11.09 0.37
C VAL A 128 -0.34 -9.67 0.88
N LYS A 129 0.38 -8.84 0.13
CA LYS A 129 0.62 -7.43 0.45
C LYS A 129 0.52 -6.59 -0.82
N LEU A 130 0.14 -5.32 -0.72
CA LEU A 130 0.12 -4.42 -1.88
C LEU A 130 1.52 -4.25 -2.46
N LEU A 131 2.42 -3.70 -1.67
CA LEU A 131 3.85 -3.54 -1.96
C LEU A 131 4.66 -3.83 -0.69
N PRO A 132 5.88 -4.38 -0.79
CA PRO A 132 6.76 -4.55 0.36
C PRO A 132 7.35 -3.21 0.77
N PHE A 133 7.85 -3.11 2.02
CA PHE A 133 8.57 -1.93 2.46
C PHE A 133 9.84 -1.71 1.62
N ASP A 134 10.09 -0.44 1.27
CA ASP A 134 11.33 -0.04 0.61
C ASP A 134 12.44 0.18 1.66
N ASN A 135 13.68 0.04 1.26
CA ASN A 135 14.83 0.26 2.12
C ASN A 135 15.28 1.73 2.07
N LYS A 136 14.67 2.57 2.92
CA LYS A 136 14.90 4.03 2.97
C LYS A 136 16.08 4.40 3.89
N THR A 137 16.55 5.62 3.76
CA THR A 137 17.63 6.19 4.58
C THR A 137 17.12 7.08 5.70
N ASN A 138 15.82 7.27 5.82
CA ASN A 138 15.18 8.05 6.87
C ASN A 138 13.96 7.31 7.42
N LEU A 139 13.75 7.49 8.72
CA LEU A 139 12.57 7.07 9.47
C LEU A 139 12.08 8.26 10.28
N GLN A 140 10.84 8.23 10.71
CA GLN A 140 10.27 9.29 11.53
C GLN A 140 9.61 8.70 12.78
N VAL A 141 9.79 9.34 13.93
CA VAL A 141 9.04 9.04 15.15
C VAL A 141 8.15 10.23 15.44
N ILE A 142 6.86 10.01 15.45
CA ILE A 142 5.84 11.01 15.76
C ILE A 142 5.40 10.84 17.20
N VAL A 143 5.44 11.91 17.96
CA VAL A 143 5.16 11.89 19.41
C VAL A 143 4.08 12.90 19.73
N ASP A 144 3.01 12.43 20.35
CA ASP A 144 1.92 13.24 20.86
C ASP A 144 1.83 13.06 22.39
N LEU A 145 2.15 14.09 23.15
CA LEU A 145 1.96 14.13 24.59
C LEU A 145 0.50 14.48 24.90
N PRO A 146 0.04 14.26 26.15
CA PRO A 146 -1.28 14.73 26.58
C PRO A 146 -1.47 16.21 26.32
N LYS A 147 -2.66 16.61 25.90
CA LYS A 147 -3.00 18.02 25.68
C LYS A 147 -2.78 18.82 26.97
N GLY A 148 -2.14 19.97 26.84
CA GLY A 148 -1.73 20.81 27.97
C GLY A 148 -0.26 20.64 28.36
N SER A 149 0.45 19.64 27.80
CA SER A 149 1.91 19.53 27.99
C SER A 149 2.62 20.71 27.35
N SER A 150 3.69 21.17 27.98
CA SER A 150 4.50 22.27 27.50
C SER A 150 5.43 21.82 26.37
N VAL A 151 5.97 22.76 25.58
CA VAL A 151 6.97 22.46 24.56
C VAL A 151 8.26 21.93 25.20
N GLU A 152 8.58 22.36 26.43
CA GLU A 152 9.73 21.89 27.21
C GLU A 152 9.57 20.43 27.64
N ASP A 153 8.34 19.99 27.97
CA ASP A 153 8.05 18.57 28.27
C ASP A 153 8.17 17.72 27.00
N THR A 154 7.70 18.26 25.88
CA THR A 154 7.85 17.61 24.58
C THR A 154 9.32 17.45 24.21
N ASP A 155 10.10 18.55 24.29
CA ASP A 155 11.55 18.49 24.00
C ASP A 155 12.27 17.48 24.92
N ARG A 156 12.01 17.51 26.22
CA ARG A 156 12.60 16.55 27.17
C ARG A 156 12.25 15.10 26.80
N THR A 157 11.02 14.83 26.40
CA THR A 157 10.58 13.50 25.96
C THR A 157 11.29 13.06 24.70
N LEU A 158 11.44 13.96 23.71
CA LEU A 158 12.19 13.69 22.49
C LEU A 158 13.66 13.38 22.79
N GLN A 159 14.31 14.14 23.69
CA GLN A 159 15.71 13.89 24.08
C GLN A 159 15.87 12.52 24.77
N GLN A 160 14.97 12.13 25.66
CA GLN A 160 14.97 10.79 26.28
C GLN A 160 14.86 9.68 25.23
N MET A 161 14.02 9.88 24.19
CA MET A 161 13.91 8.93 23.09
C MET A 161 15.21 8.86 22.26
N VAL A 162 15.82 10.01 21.95
CA VAL A 162 17.09 10.08 21.21
C VAL A 162 18.22 9.40 21.99
N GLU A 163 18.32 9.64 23.29
CA GLU A 163 19.32 8.97 24.17
C GLU A 163 19.13 7.44 24.13
N ARG A 164 17.89 6.96 24.16
CA ARG A 164 17.57 5.54 24.10
C ARG A 164 17.96 4.87 22.78
N LEU A 165 18.01 5.64 21.70
CA LEU A 165 18.33 5.16 20.36
C LEU A 165 19.79 5.43 19.95
N GLY A 166 20.54 6.18 20.74
CA GLY A 166 21.87 6.66 20.42
C GLY A 166 22.95 5.58 20.25
N ASP A 167 22.73 4.38 20.76
CA ASP A 167 23.63 3.22 20.64
C ASP A 167 23.43 2.40 19.36
N MET A 168 22.48 2.76 18.50
CA MET A 168 22.21 2.04 17.27
C MET A 168 23.24 2.42 16.18
N PRO A 169 24.06 1.46 15.69
CA PRO A 169 25.17 1.77 14.80
C PRO A 169 24.74 2.22 13.39
N GLU A 170 23.51 1.95 13.01
CA GLU A 170 22.98 2.34 11.71
C GLU A 170 22.46 3.78 11.65
N ILE A 171 22.36 4.46 12.79
CA ILE A 171 21.85 5.83 12.87
C ILE A 171 23.03 6.81 12.75
N VAL A 172 22.90 7.75 11.82
CA VAL A 172 23.90 8.80 11.58
C VAL A 172 23.60 10.04 12.41
N SER A 173 22.34 10.43 12.48
CA SER A 173 21.91 11.64 13.18
C SER A 173 20.41 11.63 13.49
N PHE A 174 20.06 12.44 14.47
CA PHE A 174 18.69 12.75 14.82
C PHE A 174 18.41 14.23 14.57
N GLN A 175 17.17 14.54 14.21
CA GLN A 175 16.66 15.90 14.19
C GLN A 175 15.34 15.91 14.98
N THR A 176 15.27 16.72 16.02
CA THR A 176 14.11 16.80 16.90
C THR A 176 13.37 18.13 16.66
N TYR A 177 12.06 18.06 16.64
CA TYR A 177 11.16 19.19 16.44
C TYR A 177 10.12 19.14 17.55
N ALA A 178 10.13 20.11 18.48
CA ALA A 178 9.18 20.22 19.57
C ALA A 178 8.23 21.41 19.33
N GLY A 179 6.93 21.19 19.42
CA GLY A 179 5.91 22.20 19.19
C GLY A 179 5.82 22.72 17.75
N THR A 180 6.40 22.00 16.81
CA THR A 180 6.39 22.30 15.38
C THR A 180 6.59 21.04 14.57
N ALA A 181 6.11 21.02 13.33
CA ALA A 181 6.34 19.92 12.41
C ALA A 181 7.81 19.87 11.95
N SER A 182 8.31 18.67 11.68
CA SER A 182 9.53 18.49 10.88
C SER A 182 9.32 19.04 9.46
N PRO A 183 10.39 19.40 8.71
CA PRO A 183 10.27 19.71 7.30
C PRO A 183 9.51 18.60 6.58
N PHE A 184 8.44 18.94 5.88
CA PHE A 184 7.56 17.92 5.31
C PHE A 184 8.27 17.17 4.18
N ASP A 185 8.18 15.87 4.28
CA ASP A 185 8.47 14.92 3.23
C ASP A 185 7.16 14.40 2.62
N PHE A 186 7.25 13.41 1.73
CA PHE A 186 6.08 12.78 1.14
C PHE A 186 5.12 12.20 2.20
N ASN A 187 5.67 11.60 3.25
CA ASN A 187 4.90 10.99 4.32
C ASN A 187 4.17 12.03 5.17
N GLY A 188 4.88 13.10 5.55
CA GLY A 188 4.29 14.23 6.26
C GLY A 188 3.20 14.93 5.47
N LEU A 189 3.35 15.03 4.14
CA LEU A 189 2.32 15.59 3.25
C LEU A 189 1.04 14.73 3.29
N VAL A 190 1.17 13.42 3.14
CA VAL A 190 0.05 12.48 3.05
C VAL A 190 -0.69 12.34 4.38
N ARG A 191 0.05 12.24 5.49
CA ARG A 191 -0.50 12.07 6.84
C ARG A 191 -0.83 13.40 7.52
N HIS A 192 -0.71 14.52 6.80
CA HIS A 192 -0.95 15.88 7.28
C HIS A 192 -0.05 16.29 8.46
N TYR A 193 1.13 15.68 8.63
CA TYR A 193 2.04 15.99 9.73
C TYR A 193 2.61 17.40 9.65
N TYR A 194 2.61 18.03 8.48
CA TYR A 194 2.97 19.44 8.30
C TYR A 194 2.05 20.42 9.04
N LEU A 195 0.87 19.99 9.49
CA LEU A 195 -0.07 20.79 10.29
C LEU A 195 0.24 20.77 11.80
N ARG A 196 1.19 19.95 12.24
CA ARG A 196 1.58 19.83 13.64
C ARG A 196 2.25 21.11 14.12
N ALA A 197 1.66 21.82 15.06
CA ALA A 197 2.12 23.11 15.55
C ALA A 197 1.76 23.35 17.03
N GLU A 198 1.22 22.34 17.71
CA GLU A 198 0.82 22.45 19.11
C GLU A 198 1.99 22.08 20.05
N PRO A 199 2.11 22.70 21.24
CA PRO A 199 3.22 22.49 22.16
C PRO A 199 3.49 21.02 22.52
N GLN A 200 2.44 20.21 22.66
CA GLN A 200 2.53 18.80 23.01
C GLN A 200 2.90 17.89 21.83
N GLN A 201 3.08 18.42 20.64
CA GLN A 201 3.42 17.67 19.44
C GLN A 201 4.92 17.71 19.18
N GLY A 202 5.51 16.55 18.91
CA GLY A 202 6.93 16.45 18.61
C GLY A 202 7.23 15.42 17.53
N ASP A 203 8.30 15.66 16.76
CA ASP A 203 8.78 14.79 15.71
C ASP A 203 10.27 14.49 15.91
N ILE A 204 10.70 13.26 15.62
CA ILE A 204 12.11 12.88 15.50
C ILE A 204 12.32 12.34 14.09
N VAL A 205 13.18 12.98 13.32
CA VAL A 205 13.68 12.43 12.05
C VAL A 205 14.96 11.65 12.34
N VAL A 206 14.96 10.38 12.03
CA VAL A 206 16.08 9.45 12.22
C VAL A 206 16.76 9.22 10.87
N ASN A 207 17.97 9.71 10.72
CA ASN A 207 18.76 9.52 9.50
C ASN A 207 19.63 8.28 9.63
N LEU A 208 19.51 7.37 8.69
CA LEU A 208 20.24 6.10 8.64
C LEU A 208 21.42 6.16 7.69
N LEU A 209 22.43 5.33 7.94
CA LEU A 209 23.50 5.06 6.98
C LEU A 209 22.92 4.68 5.61
N PRO A 210 23.63 4.99 4.51
CA PRO A 210 23.23 4.54 3.17
C PRO A 210 23.01 3.02 3.13
N LYS A 211 22.01 2.56 2.35
CA LYS A 211 21.64 1.15 2.28
C LYS A 211 22.78 0.18 1.95
N GLY A 212 23.79 0.63 1.21
CA GLY A 212 24.99 -0.16 0.92
C GLY A 212 26.01 -0.26 2.06
N SER A 213 25.86 0.55 3.12
CA SER A 213 26.79 0.64 4.25
C SER A 213 26.23 0.05 5.55
N ARG A 214 25.05 -0.59 5.51
CA ARG A 214 24.40 -1.20 6.67
C ARG A 214 23.93 -2.61 6.36
N GLY A 215 23.95 -3.48 7.36
CA GLY A 215 23.54 -4.88 7.23
C GLY A 215 22.04 -5.12 7.33
N ARG A 216 21.28 -4.17 7.95
CA ARG A 216 19.84 -4.30 8.16
C ARG A 216 19.05 -3.34 7.25
N ALA A 217 17.91 -3.81 6.73
CA ALA A 217 16.96 -2.94 6.03
C ALA A 217 16.31 -1.95 6.99
N SER A 218 15.83 -0.80 6.48
CA SER A 218 15.18 0.24 7.30
C SER A 218 13.97 -0.29 8.07
N HIS A 219 13.21 -1.21 7.50
CA HIS A 219 12.08 -1.84 8.18
C HIS A 219 12.50 -2.61 9.44
N ALA A 220 13.55 -3.43 9.37
CA ALA A 220 14.08 -4.14 10.53
C ALA A 220 14.60 -3.17 11.62
N ILE A 221 15.15 -2.02 11.21
CA ILE A 221 15.58 -0.96 12.12
C ILE A 221 14.36 -0.28 12.75
N ALA A 222 13.31 0.00 11.99
CA ALA A 222 12.06 0.58 12.50
C ALA A 222 11.39 -0.31 13.57
N LEU A 223 11.38 -1.63 13.36
CA LEU A 223 10.89 -2.59 14.36
C LEU A 223 11.74 -2.58 15.65
N ASP A 224 13.06 -2.46 15.52
CA ASP A 224 13.98 -2.35 16.68
C ASP A 224 13.79 -1.02 17.43
N ILE A 225 13.65 0.10 16.71
CA ILE A 225 13.31 1.41 17.29
C ILE A 225 12.00 1.31 18.10
N ARG A 226 10.94 0.74 17.53
CA ARG A 226 9.66 0.56 18.21
C ARG A 226 9.82 -0.22 19.52
N LYS A 227 10.50 -1.36 19.46
CA LYS A 227 10.75 -2.20 20.65
C LYS A 227 11.56 -1.48 21.74
N ARG A 228 12.52 -0.64 21.36
CA ARG A 228 13.33 0.14 22.31
C ARG A 228 12.51 1.25 22.98
N LEU A 229 11.60 1.87 22.23
CA LEU A 229 10.74 2.94 22.73
C LEU A 229 9.61 2.42 23.64
N GLU A 230 9.11 1.19 23.44
CA GLU A 230 8.10 0.56 24.31
C GLU A 230 8.53 0.46 25.78
N GLY A 231 9.82 0.39 26.06
CA GLY A 231 10.37 0.31 27.41
C GLY A 231 10.60 1.65 28.12
N LEU A 232 10.25 2.78 27.50
CA LEU A 232 10.43 4.11 28.10
C LEU A 232 9.25 4.48 29.00
N ALA A 233 9.56 5.04 30.18
CA ALA A 233 8.58 5.63 31.06
C ALA A 233 8.14 6.99 30.53
N LEU A 234 7.15 7.01 29.66
CA LEU A 234 6.58 8.23 29.07
C LEU A 234 5.41 8.75 29.93
N PRO A 235 5.09 10.06 29.87
CA PRO A 235 3.89 10.61 30.49
C PRO A 235 2.64 9.82 30.10
N GLN A 236 1.76 9.56 31.05
CA GLN A 236 0.54 8.79 30.80
C GLN A 236 -0.31 9.45 29.70
N GLY A 237 -0.69 8.69 28.69
CA GLY A 237 -1.44 9.21 27.53
C GLY A 237 -0.56 9.68 26.38
N THR A 238 0.78 9.57 26.48
CA THR A 238 1.68 9.81 25.33
C THR A 238 1.50 8.73 24.28
N VAL A 239 1.39 9.15 23.03
CA VAL A 239 1.38 8.29 21.85
C VAL A 239 2.69 8.50 21.09
N ALA A 240 3.44 7.43 20.85
CA ALA A 240 4.65 7.45 20.03
C ALA A 240 4.49 6.47 18.87
N LYS A 241 4.68 6.95 17.64
CA LYS A 241 4.51 6.15 16.42
C LYS A 241 5.81 6.13 15.64
N VAL A 242 6.26 4.96 15.23
CA VAL A 242 7.40 4.81 14.31
C VAL A 242 6.87 4.70 12.89
N VAL A 243 7.12 5.71 12.11
CA VAL A 243 6.53 5.89 10.78
C VAL A 243 7.58 5.65 9.70
N GLU A 244 7.25 4.75 8.78
CA GLU A 244 8.05 4.47 7.58
C GLU A 244 7.40 5.13 6.37
N PRO A 245 8.20 5.69 5.42
CA PRO A 245 7.65 6.17 4.16
C PRO A 245 6.94 5.04 3.41
N PRO A 246 5.68 5.18 3.01
CA PRO A 246 4.96 4.13 2.29
C PRO A 246 5.59 3.89 0.91
N PRO A 247 5.69 2.63 0.48
CA PRO A 247 6.30 2.29 -0.81
C PRO A 247 5.41 2.58 -2.03
N GLY A 248 4.17 2.96 -1.82
CA GLY A 248 3.14 3.11 -2.86
C GLY A 248 2.30 4.37 -2.73
N PRO A 249 1.02 4.29 -3.09
CA PRO A 249 0.09 5.39 -2.98
C PRO A 249 -0.03 5.92 -1.56
N PRO A 250 -0.31 7.21 -1.43
CA PRO A 250 -0.48 7.84 -0.13
C PRO A 250 -1.73 7.33 0.59
N VAL A 251 -1.55 6.82 1.80
CA VAL A 251 -2.64 6.40 2.69
C VAL A 251 -2.42 6.95 4.09
N LEU A 252 -3.50 7.28 4.80
CA LEU A 252 -3.45 7.82 6.16
C LEU A 252 -2.91 6.81 7.18
N GLY A 253 -3.15 5.53 6.95
CA GLY A 253 -2.67 4.42 7.76
C GLY A 253 -2.74 3.12 6.98
N THR A 254 -1.93 2.14 7.39
CA THR A 254 -1.98 0.79 6.79
C THR A 254 -3.33 0.12 7.08
N LEU A 255 -3.81 0.25 8.31
CA LEU A 255 -5.12 -0.21 8.74
C LEU A 255 -5.96 0.99 9.14
N LEU A 256 -7.05 1.23 8.44
CA LEU A 256 -7.94 2.36 8.64
C LEU A 256 -9.39 1.88 8.68
N ALA A 257 -10.08 2.20 9.75
CA ALA A 257 -11.52 1.98 9.90
C ALA A 257 -12.23 3.33 9.99
N GLU A 258 -13.13 3.59 9.06
CA GLU A 258 -14.01 4.74 9.06
C GLU A 258 -15.34 4.38 9.70
N ILE A 259 -15.76 5.14 10.70
CA ILE A 259 -16.99 4.93 11.43
C ILE A 259 -18.00 6.01 11.04
N TYR A 260 -19.06 5.59 10.38
CA TYR A 260 -20.22 6.38 10.02
C TYR A 260 -21.39 6.09 10.96
N GLY A 261 -22.35 7.00 11.05
CA GLY A 261 -23.52 6.82 11.91
C GLY A 261 -24.31 8.10 12.11
N PRO A 262 -25.49 8.02 12.78
CA PRO A 262 -26.48 9.11 12.80
C PRO A 262 -25.98 10.38 13.46
N ASP A 263 -25.23 10.27 14.54
CA ASP A 263 -24.73 11.40 15.32
C ASP A 263 -23.28 11.18 15.76
N ALA A 264 -22.64 12.27 16.21
CA ALA A 264 -21.23 12.26 16.58
C ALA A 264 -20.94 11.46 17.87
N GLU A 265 -21.89 11.38 18.79
CA GLU A 265 -21.74 10.64 20.04
C GLU A 265 -21.72 9.14 19.76
N THR A 266 -22.68 8.67 18.97
CA THR A 266 -22.75 7.28 18.53
C THR A 266 -21.49 6.88 17.75
N ARG A 267 -21.04 7.72 16.79
CA ARG A 267 -19.82 7.44 16.04
C ARG A 267 -18.59 7.31 16.95
N ARG A 268 -18.39 8.21 17.91
CA ARG A 268 -17.28 8.17 18.87
C ARG A 268 -17.37 7.00 19.83
N ALA A 269 -18.56 6.66 20.32
CA ALA A 269 -18.77 5.50 21.17
C ALA A 269 -18.38 4.20 20.43
N VAL A 270 -18.81 4.06 19.18
CA VAL A 270 -18.44 2.92 18.32
C VAL A 270 -16.94 2.92 18.02
N ALA A 271 -16.36 4.08 17.65
CA ALA A 271 -14.93 4.21 17.39
C ALA A 271 -14.08 3.84 18.62
N GLY A 272 -14.51 4.20 19.82
CA GLY A 272 -13.88 3.77 21.08
C GLY A 272 -13.81 2.26 21.22
N LYS A 273 -14.93 1.55 20.96
CA LYS A 273 -14.97 0.07 20.99
C LYS A 273 -14.12 -0.55 19.87
N VAL A 274 -14.13 0.03 18.68
CA VAL A 274 -13.27 -0.40 17.58
C VAL A 274 -11.81 -0.21 17.92
N ARG A 275 -11.42 0.92 18.54
CA ARG A 275 -10.06 1.16 19.02
C ARG A 275 -9.60 0.11 20.05
N GLU A 276 -10.48 -0.28 20.98
CA GLU A 276 -10.21 -1.38 21.92
C GLU A 276 -9.98 -2.70 21.18
N ALA A 277 -10.79 -3.01 20.15
CA ALA A 277 -10.60 -4.18 19.30
C ALA A 277 -9.26 -4.16 18.55
N PHE A 278 -8.84 -3.01 18.02
CA PHE A 278 -7.51 -2.85 17.40
C PHE A 278 -6.39 -3.16 18.41
N LYS A 279 -6.46 -2.57 19.61
CA LYS A 279 -5.46 -2.78 20.68
C LYS A 279 -5.40 -4.21 21.19
N SER A 280 -6.46 -5.00 21.03
CA SER A 280 -6.49 -6.40 21.46
C SER A 280 -5.72 -7.35 20.55
N VAL A 281 -5.35 -6.90 19.33
CA VAL A 281 -4.63 -7.71 18.35
C VAL A 281 -3.12 -7.47 18.47
N PRO A 282 -2.29 -8.48 18.79
CA PRO A 282 -0.88 -8.28 19.17
C PRO A 282 0.03 -7.69 18.10
N PHE A 283 -0.30 -7.85 16.82
CA PHE A 283 0.51 -7.35 15.72
C PHE A 283 -0.01 -6.02 15.12
N ILE A 284 -1.05 -5.44 15.75
CA ILE A 284 -1.53 -4.09 15.44
C ILE A 284 -0.86 -3.12 16.42
N VAL A 285 -0.20 -2.12 15.89
CA VAL A 285 0.59 -1.15 16.65
C VAL A 285 0.19 0.29 16.28
N ASP A 286 0.65 1.28 17.06
CA ASP A 286 0.42 2.70 16.78
C ASP A 286 -1.07 3.07 16.61
N VAL A 287 -1.95 2.45 17.42
CA VAL A 287 -3.40 2.66 17.34
C VAL A 287 -3.77 4.05 17.78
N ASP A 288 -4.42 4.79 16.90
CA ASP A 288 -4.86 6.17 17.10
C ASP A 288 -6.26 6.41 16.53
N ASP A 289 -6.85 7.57 16.84
CA ASP A 289 -8.15 7.98 16.34
C ASP A 289 -8.17 9.45 15.89
N SER A 290 -9.23 9.85 15.17
CA SER A 290 -9.38 11.20 14.62
C SER A 290 -9.85 12.24 15.65
N TYR A 291 -10.38 11.82 16.78
CA TYR A 291 -11.02 12.73 17.73
C TYR A 291 -10.22 12.98 18.99
N HIS A 292 -9.25 12.12 19.32
CA HIS A 292 -8.38 12.21 20.51
C HIS A 292 -9.14 12.34 21.85
N ASN A 293 -8.42 12.49 22.94
CA ASN A 293 -9.03 12.75 24.22
C ASN A 293 -9.56 14.19 24.28
N GLN A 294 -10.74 14.36 24.83
CA GLN A 294 -11.36 15.66 25.01
C GLN A 294 -10.68 16.40 26.17
N PRO A 295 -9.92 17.49 25.92
CA PRO A 295 -9.32 18.26 27.00
C PRO A 295 -10.37 19.09 27.73
N GLN A 296 -10.09 19.47 28.96
CA GLN A 296 -10.84 20.52 29.64
C GLN A 296 -10.40 21.90 29.14
N ARG A 297 -11.33 22.83 29.08
CA ARG A 297 -11.07 24.23 28.77
C ARG A 297 -11.76 25.13 29.78
N MET A 298 -11.11 26.20 30.14
CA MET A 298 -11.74 27.28 30.89
C MET A 298 -12.57 28.12 29.93
N ARG A 299 -13.86 28.23 30.19
CA ARG A 299 -14.77 29.11 29.46
C ARG A 299 -15.03 30.37 30.31
N VAL A 300 -14.67 31.50 29.75
CA VAL A 300 -15.01 32.80 30.28
C VAL A 300 -16.27 33.30 29.57
N ALA A 301 -17.36 33.44 30.28
CA ALA A 301 -18.61 33.98 29.77
C ALA A 301 -18.79 35.40 30.30
N ILE A 302 -19.09 36.34 29.40
CA ILE A 302 -19.34 37.72 29.75
C ILE A 302 -20.78 37.84 30.20
N ASP A 303 -21.00 38.53 31.35
CA ASP A 303 -22.29 38.87 31.89
C ASP A 303 -22.76 40.21 31.30
N GLN A 304 -23.72 40.15 30.38
CA GLN A 304 -24.22 41.32 29.67
C GLN A 304 -24.97 42.30 30.60
N ASP A 305 -25.70 41.78 31.57
CA ASP A 305 -26.45 42.62 32.53
C ASP A 305 -25.49 43.40 33.41
N ASN A 306 -24.40 42.81 33.84
CA ASN A 306 -23.35 43.45 34.61
C ASN A 306 -22.54 44.46 33.76
N LEU A 307 -22.28 44.16 32.47
CA LEU A 307 -21.67 45.14 31.56
C LEU A 307 -22.52 46.42 31.48
N ASP A 308 -23.83 46.26 31.28
CA ASP A 308 -24.76 47.38 31.18
C ASP A 308 -24.86 48.16 32.51
N TYR A 309 -24.90 47.42 33.62
CA TYR A 309 -24.96 48.01 34.95
C TYR A 309 -23.73 48.87 35.29
N TYR A 310 -22.53 48.32 35.04
CA TYR A 310 -21.26 49.02 35.28
C TYR A 310 -20.82 49.90 34.10
N ARG A 311 -21.55 49.90 32.98
CA ARG A 311 -21.23 50.59 31.73
C ARG A 311 -19.82 50.28 31.23
N VAL A 312 -19.47 49.03 31.20
CA VAL A 312 -18.21 48.48 30.68
C VAL A 312 -18.41 48.13 29.22
N GLU A 313 -17.50 48.56 28.35
CA GLU A 313 -17.52 48.11 26.96
C GLU A 313 -17.04 46.69 26.85
N GLN A 314 -17.74 45.87 26.09
CA GLN A 314 -17.38 44.48 25.87
C GLN A 314 -15.97 44.34 25.28
N SER A 315 -15.53 45.27 24.44
CA SER A 315 -14.17 45.37 23.90
C SER A 315 -13.10 45.43 24.99
N ASP A 316 -13.36 46.18 26.07
CA ASP A 316 -12.40 46.36 27.15
C ASP A 316 -12.20 45.04 27.94
N VAL A 317 -13.27 44.27 28.10
CA VAL A 317 -13.19 42.93 28.70
C VAL A 317 -12.35 41.98 27.80
N TYR A 318 -12.60 41.98 26.49
CA TYR A 318 -11.81 41.18 25.55
C TYR A 318 -10.34 41.59 25.52
N ASP A 319 -10.06 42.90 25.51
CA ASP A 319 -8.68 43.38 25.49
C ASP A 319 -7.96 43.07 26.81
N THR A 320 -8.63 43.17 27.96
CA THR A 320 -8.09 42.77 29.26
C THR A 320 -7.72 41.28 29.27
N LEU A 321 -8.64 40.40 28.86
CA LEU A 321 -8.38 38.97 28.77
C LEU A 321 -7.25 38.65 27.77
N ARG A 322 -7.22 39.37 26.64
CA ARG A 322 -6.17 39.21 25.63
C ARG A 322 -4.80 39.61 26.16
N TYR A 323 -4.69 40.69 26.93
CA TYR A 323 -3.43 41.11 27.53
C TYR A 323 -2.97 40.16 28.61
N LEU A 324 -3.87 39.66 29.46
CA LEU A 324 -3.55 38.71 30.51
C LEU A 324 -3.04 37.38 29.94
N TYR A 325 -3.80 36.76 29.03
CA TYR A 325 -3.53 35.37 28.58
C TYR A 325 -2.84 35.32 27.24
N GLY A 326 -3.13 36.20 26.32
CA GLY A 326 -2.57 36.25 24.97
C GLY A 326 -1.24 36.97 24.87
N GLY A 327 -1.09 38.07 25.66
CA GLY A 327 -0.04 39.04 25.47
C GLY A 327 -0.27 39.91 24.23
N THR A 328 0.48 41.02 24.11
CA THR A 328 0.37 41.95 23.00
C THR A 328 1.72 42.30 22.41
N THR A 329 1.78 42.49 21.09
CA THR A 329 2.96 43.02 20.41
C THR A 329 2.90 44.52 20.42
N VAL A 330 3.83 45.16 21.13
CA VAL A 330 3.89 46.61 21.31
C VAL A 330 4.79 47.33 20.31
N GLY A 331 5.57 46.58 19.54
CA GLY A 331 6.45 47.12 18.52
C GLY A 331 7.34 46.04 17.89
N TYR A 332 8.24 46.51 17.04
CA TYR A 332 9.18 45.65 16.34
C TYR A 332 10.59 46.21 16.41
N SER A 333 11.56 45.34 16.62
CA SER A 333 12.97 45.69 16.50
C SER A 333 13.47 45.32 15.11
N HIS A 334 14.10 46.26 14.44
CA HIS A 334 14.75 46.08 13.15
C HIS A 334 16.26 45.79 13.28
N ARG A 335 16.74 45.48 14.49
CA ARG A 335 18.13 45.13 14.77
C ARG A 335 18.40 43.69 14.30
N GLY A 336 19.44 43.53 13.51
CA GLY A 336 19.83 42.23 12.92
C GLY A 336 19.54 42.18 11.42
N GLY A 337 20.34 41.45 10.67
CA GLY A 337 20.25 41.34 9.21
C GLY A 337 19.12 40.46 8.66
N GLY A 338 18.12 40.12 9.48
CA GLY A 338 16.99 39.27 9.08
C GLY A 338 15.96 40.03 8.22
N ARG A 339 15.30 39.30 7.32
CA ARG A 339 14.22 39.83 6.45
C ARG A 339 12.96 40.20 7.22
N GLN A 340 12.76 39.64 8.41
CA GLN A 340 11.57 39.88 9.23
C GLN A 340 11.96 40.65 10.49
N PRO A 341 11.20 41.70 10.88
CA PRO A 341 11.40 42.42 12.12
C PRO A 341 11.09 41.51 13.31
N ILE A 342 11.85 41.71 14.40
CA ILE A 342 11.67 40.92 15.63
C ILE A 342 10.54 41.56 16.44
N PRO A 343 9.42 40.90 16.74
CA PRO A 343 8.34 41.46 17.52
C PRO A 343 8.75 41.66 18.99
N ILE A 344 8.44 42.79 19.55
CA ILE A 344 8.55 43.09 20.99
C ILE A 344 7.19 42.80 21.60
N ARG A 345 7.11 41.71 22.38
CA ARG A 345 5.86 41.23 22.96
C ARG A 345 5.87 41.40 24.47
N ILE A 346 4.78 41.96 25.01
CA ILE A 346 4.51 42.01 26.45
C ILE A 346 3.51 40.88 26.75
N ALA A 347 3.85 40.00 27.69
CA ALA A 347 3.01 38.91 28.12
C ALA A 347 3.33 38.54 29.58
N LEU A 348 2.36 38.02 30.32
CA LEU A 348 2.62 37.42 31.62
C LEU A 348 3.53 36.19 31.49
N PRO A 349 4.35 35.91 32.51
CA PRO A 349 5.04 34.62 32.60
C PRO A 349 4.08 33.45 32.50
N LYS A 350 4.52 32.33 31.91
CA LYS A 350 3.64 31.16 31.70
C LYS A 350 2.98 30.66 32.98
N GLY A 351 3.70 30.65 34.10
CA GLY A 351 3.19 30.23 35.42
C GLY A 351 2.12 31.12 36.03
N GLU A 352 2.01 32.36 35.54
CA GLU A 352 1.01 33.35 36.01
C GLU A 352 -0.21 33.45 35.08
N LYS A 353 -0.24 32.70 33.98
CA LYS A 353 -1.39 32.65 33.06
C LYS A 353 -2.47 31.68 33.54
N VAL A 354 -2.80 31.72 34.80
CA VAL A 354 -3.84 30.92 35.43
C VAL A 354 -5.05 31.81 35.69
N ILE A 355 -6.26 31.30 35.42
CA ILE A 355 -7.49 31.98 35.76
C ILE A 355 -7.80 31.67 37.23
N ASP A 356 -7.27 32.50 38.12
CA ASP A 356 -7.46 32.43 39.56
C ASP A 356 -8.12 33.70 40.09
N GLU A 357 -8.31 33.82 41.39
CA GLU A 357 -8.89 35.01 42.03
C GLU A 357 -8.10 36.30 41.72
N ARG A 358 -6.77 36.22 41.57
CA ARG A 358 -5.94 37.36 41.22
C ARG A 358 -6.22 37.86 39.80
N ALA A 359 -6.40 36.94 38.87
CA ALA A 359 -6.75 37.30 37.51
C ALA A 359 -8.14 37.97 37.45
N LEU A 360 -9.07 37.53 38.29
CA LEU A 360 -10.42 38.10 38.36
C LEU A 360 -10.47 39.47 39.05
N THR A 361 -9.50 39.83 39.89
CA THR A 361 -9.37 41.19 40.46
C THR A 361 -8.69 42.19 39.51
N THR A 362 -8.35 41.79 38.29
CA THR A 362 -7.79 42.69 37.28
C THR A 362 -8.77 43.80 36.94
N PRO A 363 -8.35 45.10 36.97
CA PRO A 363 -9.24 46.22 36.70
C PRO A 363 -9.60 46.31 35.21
N VAL A 364 -10.88 46.49 34.93
CA VAL A 364 -11.45 46.75 33.60
C VAL A 364 -12.00 48.16 33.57
N PRO A 365 -11.73 48.98 32.54
CA PRO A 365 -12.28 50.34 32.44
C PRO A 365 -13.81 50.33 32.46
N ALA A 366 -14.40 51.25 33.22
CA ALA A 366 -15.84 51.48 33.30
C ALA A 366 -16.16 52.96 33.05
N ASN A 367 -17.09 53.21 32.15
CA ASN A 367 -17.49 54.57 31.74
C ASN A 367 -18.63 55.19 32.62
N ALA A 368 -18.86 54.62 33.77
CA ALA A 368 -20.14 54.72 34.46
C ALA A 368 -20.24 55.77 35.53
N LEU A 369 -19.18 56.35 36.00
CA LEU A 369 -19.24 57.18 37.18
C LEU A 369 -19.21 58.67 36.80
N PRO A 370 -20.08 59.52 37.40
CA PRO A 370 -20.17 60.97 37.05
C PRO A 370 -18.91 61.78 37.35
N ALA A 371 -17.89 61.20 37.97
CA ALA A 371 -16.74 61.93 38.47
C ALA A 371 -15.36 61.34 38.16
N GLY A 372 -15.20 60.56 37.12
CA GLY A 372 -13.88 60.05 36.72
C GLY A 372 -13.90 58.68 36.12
N LEU A 373 -12.76 58.22 35.60
CA LEU A 373 -12.56 56.88 35.09
C LEU A 373 -12.81 55.90 36.23
N GLY A 374 -13.92 55.19 36.16
CA GLY A 374 -14.22 54.07 37.03
C GLY A 374 -13.48 52.82 36.53
N VAL A 375 -13.17 51.95 37.44
CA VAL A 375 -12.71 50.61 37.14
C VAL A 375 -13.58 49.63 37.92
N VAL A 376 -13.84 48.48 37.34
CA VAL A 376 -14.49 47.34 37.99
C VAL A 376 -13.58 46.13 37.90
N GLU A 377 -13.76 45.19 38.79
CA GLU A 377 -12.99 43.94 38.71
C GLU A 377 -13.51 43.11 37.53
N LEU A 378 -12.59 42.43 36.85
CA LEU A 378 -12.93 41.52 35.75
C LEU A 378 -13.97 40.46 36.21
N GLY A 379 -13.84 39.98 37.44
CA GLY A 379 -14.77 39.01 38.04
C GLY A 379 -16.20 39.51 38.21
N ASP A 380 -16.41 40.83 38.24
CA ASP A 380 -17.76 41.43 38.35
C ASP A 380 -18.55 41.35 37.01
N VAL A 381 -17.81 41.20 35.89
CA VAL A 381 -18.41 41.25 34.54
C VAL A 381 -18.21 39.95 33.76
N VAL A 382 -17.51 38.95 34.34
CA VAL A 382 -17.35 37.63 33.73
C VAL A 382 -17.61 36.50 34.71
N SER A 383 -18.09 35.36 34.20
CA SER A 383 -18.14 34.10 34.94
C SER A 383 -17.18 33.08 34.28
N VAL A 384 -16.51 32.31 35.11
CA VAL A 384 -15.54 31.30 34.65
C VAL A 384 -16.05 29.92 35.00
N SER A 385 -16.06 29.04 34.01
CA SER A 385 -16.45 27.64 34.19
C SER A 385 -15.49 26.69 33.46
N GLU A 386 -15.20 25.56 34.09
CA GLU A 386 -14.48 24.51 33.45
C GLU A 386 -15.45 23.64 32.62
N GLN A 387 -15.16 23.47 31.36
CA GLN A 387 -16.00 22.70 30.43
C GLN A 387 -15.14 21.80 29.54
N PRO A 388 -15.67 20.66 29.12
CA PRO A 388 -15.01 19.87 28.08
C PRO A 388 -14.87 20.69 26.80
N ALA A 389 -13.70 20.66 26.17
CA ALA A 389 -13.49 21.31 24.87
C ALA A 389 -14.27 20.58 23.77
N SER A 390 -14.48 21.24 22.65
CA SER A 390 -15.10 20.61 21.48
C SER A 390 -14.16 19.56 20.89
N TYR A 391 -14.72 18.47 20.43
CA TYR A 391 -13.97 17.51 19.60
C TYR A 391 -13.68 18.12 18.22
N PRO A 392 -12.59 17.70 17.57
CA PRO A 392 -12.40 17.97 16.15
C PRO A 392 -13.57 17.42 15.33
N VAL A 393 -14.02 18.18 14.33
CA VAL A 393 -15.02 17.71 13.38
C VAL A 393 -14.31 17.15 12.17
N PHE A 394 -14.38 15.85 12.00
CA PHE A 394 -13.77 15.17 10.87
C PHE A 394 -14.81 14.80 9.82
N ARG A 395 -14.43 14.93 8.54
CA ARG A 395 -15.26 14.54 7.39
C ARG A 395 -14.41 13.82 6.36
N HIS A 396 -14.92 12.70 5.87
CA HIS A 396 -14.36 12.00 4.73
C HIS A 396 -15.36 12.02 3.56
N ASN A 397 -14.90 12.41 2.38
CA ASN A 397 -15.77 12.55 1.19
C ASN A 397 -17.05 13.37 1.44
N GLY A 398 -16.93 14.44 2.27
CA GLY A 398 -18.04 15.30 2.64
C GLY A 398 -18.97 14.77 3.75
N ARG A 399 -18.84 13.52 4.16
CA ARG A 399 -19.64 12.87 5.21
C ARG A 399 -18.95 12.93 6.56
N ALA A 400 -19.71 13.11 7.63
CA ALA A 400 -19.17 13.09 8.97
C ALA A 400 -18.73 11.65 9.34
N ALA A 401 -17.46 11.50 9.68
CA ALA A 401 -16.88 10.22 10.04
C ALA A 401 -15.95 10.36 11.27
N GLU A 402 -15.77 9.28 12.01
CA GLU A 402 -14.65 9.13 12.93
C GLU A 402 -13.72 8.04 12.40
N MET A 403 -12.42 8.22 12.55
CA MET A 403 -11.44 7.26 12.06
C MET A 403 -10.71 6.59 13.21
N VAL A 404 -10.47 5.30 13.07
CA VAL A 404 -9.52 4.55 13.87
C VAL A 404 -8.46 4.01 12.93
N MET A 405 -7.21 4.37 13.19
CA MET A 405 -6.07 4.05 12.34
C MET A 405 -4.98 3.33 13.13
N ALA A 406 -4.24 2.48 12.46
CA ALA A 406 -3.12 1.77 13.05
C ALA A 406 -2.11 1.32 11.99
N GLU A 407 -0.94 0.92 12.48
CA GLU A 407 0.07 0.25 11.67
C GLU A 407 0.12 -1.23 12.02
N LEU A 408 0.75 -2.02 11.15
CA LEU A 408 0.95 -3.44 11.34
C LEU A 408 2.45 -3.73 11.48
N ALA A 409 2.83 -4.57 12.42
CA ALA A 409 4.21 -4.94 12.67
C ALA A 409 4.38 -6.45 12.87
N GLY A 410 5.45 -7.02 12.32
CA GLY A 410 5.81 -8.43 12.51
C GLY A 410 5.35 -9.34 11.38
N ALA A 411 4.83 -10.53 11.68
CA ALA A 411 4.59 -11.57 10.69
C ALA A 411 3.44 -11.28 9.69
N TYR A 412 2.49 -10.42 10.06
CA TYR A 412 1.25 -10.19 9.28
C TYR A 412 1.06 -8.71 8.98
N GLU A 413 1.99 -8.12 8.23
CA GLU A 413 2.05 -6.69 7.92
C GLU A 413 1.22 -6.27 6.71
N ALA A 414 0.15 -6.96 6.41
CA ALA A 414 -0.75 -6.58 5.33
C ALA A 414 -2.17 -6.30 5.86
N PRO A 415 -2.88 -5.30 5.31
CA PRO A 415 -4.15 -4.82 5.85
C PRO A 415 -5.21 -5.92 5.98
N ILE A 416 -5.25 -6.87 5.04
CA ILE A 416 -6.22 -7.97 5.08
C ILE A 416 -6.15 -8.81 6.38
N TYR A 417 -4.93 -9.04 6.91
CA TYR A 417 -4.78 -9.84 8.13
C TYR A 417 -5.19 -9.07 9.37
N GLY A 418 -4.84 -7.76 9.43
CA GLY A 418 -5.30 -6.86 10.49
C GLY A 418 -6.82 -6.73 10.48
N MET A 419 -7.39 -6.46 9.32
CA MET A 419 -8.84 -6.35 9.12
C MET A 419 -9.59 -7.61 9.58
N LEU A 420 -9.14 -8.80 9.17
CA LEU A 420 -9.77 -10.06 9.57
C LEU A 420 -9.66 -10.31 11.09
N ALA A 421 -8.52 -10.00 11.70
CA ALA A 421 -8.31 -10.15 13.13
C ALA A 421 -9.19 -9.17 13.94
N VAL A 422 -9.28 -7.92 13.49
CA VAL A 422 -10.15 -6.91 14.13
C VAL A 422 -11.63 -7.28 13.95
N ASN A 423 -12.04 -7.75 12.79
CA ASN A 423 -13.41 -8.22 12.57
C ASN A 423 -13.78 -9.37 13.51
N ASP A 424 -12.86 -10.31 13.73
CA ASP A 424 -13.04 -11.39 14.72
C ASP A 424 -13.14 -10.83 16.14
N ALA A 425 -12.26 -9.89 16.53
CA ALA A 425 -12.31 -9.21 17.82
C ALA A 425 -13.63 -8.44 18.01
N ILE A 426 -14.08 -7.66 17.02
CA ILE A 426 -15.37 -6.95 17.02
C ILE A 426 -16.53 -7.93 17.18
N SER A 427 -16.44 -9.11 16.55
CA SER A 427 -17.51 -10.11 16.60
C SER A 427 -17.69 -10.70 18.01
N LYS A 428 -16.60 -10.82 18.76
CA LYS A 428 -16.51 -11.41 20.11
C LYS A 428 -16.64 -10.38 21.23
N ALA A 429 -16.45 -9.10 20.93
CA ALA A 429 -16.50 -8.03 21.93
C ALA A 429 -17.90 -7.86 22.52
N ASP A 430 -17.95 -7.48 23.82
CA ASP A 430 -19.17 -7.01 24.47
C ASP A 430 -19.40 -5.53 24.11
N TRP A 431 -20.48 -5.26 23.45
CA TRP A 431 -20.87 -3.92 23.02
C TRP A 431 -21.70 -3.16 24.06
N GLY A 432 -22.26 -3.86 25.06
CA GLY A 432 -23.13 -3.25 26.07
C GLY A 432 -24.24 -2.41 25.44
N ASN A 433 -24.31 -1.12 25.79
CA ASN A 433 -25.28 -0.18 25.24
C ASN A 433 -24.85 0.48 23.91
N VAL A 434 -23.62 0.22 23.44
CA VAL A 434 -23.12 0.79 22.18
C VAL A 434 -23.61 -0.06 21.02
N PRO A 435 -24.23 0.52 19.99
CA PRO A 435 -24.71 -0.25 18.84
C PRO A 435 -23.54 -0.83 18.04
N LYS A 436 -23.60 -2.13 17.76
CA LYS A 436 -22.58 -2.82 16.98
C LYS A 436 -22.62 -2.35 15.52
N PRO A 437 -21.47 -1.97 14.92
CA PRO A 437 -21.45 -1.50 13.55
C PRO A 437 -21.66 -2.63 12.53
N VAL A 438 -22.25 -2.30 11.40
CA VAL A 438 -22.23 -3.14 10.20
C VAL A 438 -20.87 -2.95 9.51
N ILE A 439 -20.21 -4.06 9.18
CA ILE A 439 -18.89 -4.02 8.56
C ILE A 439 -19.04 -3.97 7.04
N ALA A 440 -18.51 -2.92 6.42
CA ALA A 440 -18.39 -2.75 4.98
C ALA A 440 -16.92 -2.90 4.55
N LEU A 441 -16.69 -3.62 3.45
CA LEU A 441 -15.34 -3.89 2.96
C LEU A 441 -14.90 -2.92 1.87
N HIS A 442 -15.82 -2.24 1.20
CA HIS A 442 -15.58 -1.29 0.13
C HIS A 442 -16.85 -0.47 -0.15
N GLY A 443 -16.69 0.65 -0.85
CA GLY A 443 -17.79 1.54 -1.23
C GLY A 443 -18.24 2.46 -0.09
N GLN A 444 -18.81 3.61 -0.43
CA GLN A 444 -19.36 4.54 0.57
C GLN A 444 -20.71 4.02 1.09
N PRO A 445 -20.99 4.15 2.40
CA PRO A 445 -22.27 3.73 2.95
C PRO A 445 -23.44 4.55 2.36
N ASP A 446 -24.50 3.90 1.94
CA ASP A 446 -25.72 4.58 1.45
C ASP A 446 -26.64 5.02 2.59
N ASP A 447 -26.59 4.35 3.74
CA ASP A 447 -27.43 4.57 4.90
C ASP A 447 -26.59 4.80 6.16
N GLU A 448 -26.74 5.98 6.77
CA GLU A 448 -26.06 6.36 8.01
C GLU A 448 -26.99 6.34 9.23
N THR A 449 -28.21 5.80 9.12
CA THR A 449 -29.16 5.70 10.25
C THR A 449 -28.68 4.72 11.32
N ARG A 450 -27.75 3.85 10.99
CA ARG A 450 -27.10 2.89 11.87
C ARG A 450 -25.56 2.98 11.74
N PRO A 451 -24.82 2.60 12.77
CA PRO A 451 -23.37 2.63 12.69
C PRO A 451 -22.83 1.66 11.63
N ILE A 452 -21.89 2.15 10.82
CA ILE A 452 -21.19 1.38 9.80
C ILE A 452 -19.70 1.58 10.00
N LEU A 453 -18.95 0.48 9.97
CA LEU A 453 -17.49 0.47 9.89
C LEU A 453 -17.10 0.14 8.46
N LEU A 454 -16.51 1.10 7.76
CA LEU A 454 -15.94 0.92 6.43
C LEU A 454 -14.43 0.74 6.55
N TRP A 455 -13.90 -0.31 5.94
CA TRP A 455 -12.47 -0.50 5.80
C TRP A 455 -11.91 0.32 4.65
N ASP A 456 -10.87 1.13 4.93
CA ASP A 456 -10.21 2.03 3.99
C ASP A 456 -8.67 1.94 4.14
N GLY A 457 -7.94 2.97 3.75
CA GLY A 457 -6.48 3.02 3.80
C GLY A 457 -5.82 2.12 2.76
N GLU A 458 -4.79 1.37 3.16
CA GLU A 458 -4.10 0.46 2.23
C GLU A 458 -5.02 -0.68 1.75
N TRP A 459 -6.09 -1.01 2.52
CA TRP A 459 -7.04 -2.03 2.11
C TRP A 459 -7.81 -1.64 0.84
N GLU A 460 -8.37 -0.43 0.79
CA GLU A 460 -9.11 0.04 -0.39
C GLU A 460 -8.21 0.02 -1.63
N VAL A 461 -7.01 0.55 -1.51
CA VAL A 461 -6.03 0.57 -2.61
C VAL A 461 -5.68 -0.86 -3.04
N THR A 462 -5.50 -1.77 -2.08
CA THR A 462 -5.21 -3.19 -2.35
C THR A 462 -6.37 -3.84 -3.10
N TRP A 463 -7.58 -3.67 -2.60
CA TRP A 463 -8.80 -4.22 -3.21
C TRP A 463 -8.98 -3.75 -4.64
N VAL A 464 -8.97 -2.43 -4.86
CA VAL A 464 -9.12 -1.83 -6.20
C VAL A 464 -8.03 -2.33 -7.13
N THR A 465 -6.76 -2.37 -6.68
CA THR A 465 -5.64 -2.81 -7.50
C THR A 465 -5.77 -4.26 -7.95
N PHE A 466 -6.02 -5.19 -7.03
CA PHE A 466 -6.13 -6.62 -7.38
C PHE A 466 -7.40 -6.92 -8.19
N ARG A 467 -8.52 -6.24 -7.90
CA ARG A 467 -9.75 -6.32 -8.68
C ARG A 467 -9.51 -5.89 -10.13
N ASP A 468 -8.95 -4.71 -10.33
CA ASP A 468 -8.76 -4.12 -11.67
C ASP A 468 -7.73 -4.88 -12.48
N MET A 469 -6.62 -5.28 -11.85
CA MET A 469 -5.62 -6.14 -12.49
C MET A 469 -6.19 -7.51 -12.85
N GLY A 470 -7.01 -8.09 -11.97
CA GLY A 470 -7.71 -9.35 -12.24
C GLY A 470 -8.69 -9.22 -13.42
N ALA A 471 -9.50 -8.16 -13.43
CA ALA A 471 -10.42 -7.86 -14.53
C ALA A 471 -9.67 -7.65 -15.86
N ALA A 472 -8.62 -6.84 -15.86
CA ALA A 472 -7.77 -6.60 -17.03
C ALA A 472 -7.16 -7.91 -17.56
N PHE A 473 -6.70 -8.78 -16.67
CA PHE A 473 -6.16 -10.09 -17.02
C PHE A 473 -7.21 -10.99 -17.66
N MET A 474 -8.44 -11.03 -17.11
CA MET A 474 -9.54 -11.81 -17.70
C MET A 474 -9.90 -11.33 -19.11
N VAL A 475 -9.93 -10.02 -19.34
CA VAL A 475 -10.15 -9.43 -20.67
C VAL A 475 -9.01 -9.80 -21.63
N ALA A 476 -7.75 -9.77 -21.16
CA ALA A 476 -6.60 -10.19 -21.94
C ALA A 476 -6.67 -11.66 -22.34
N ILE A 477 -7.03 -12.56 -21.39
CA ILE A 477 -7.22 -13.99 -21.68
C ILE A 477 -8.34 -14.20 -22.72
N LEU A 478 -9.47 -13.48 -22.59
CA LEU A 478 -10.56 -13.55 -23.56
C LEU A 478 -10.10 -13.08 -24.95
N GLY A 479 -9.34 -11.99 -25.02
CA GLY A 479 -8.75 -11.51 -26.27
C GLY A 479 -7.81 -12.55 -26.90
N ILE A 480 -6.94 -13.17 -26.13
CA ILE A 480 -6.07 -14.26 -26.56
C ILE A 480 -6.90 -15.45 -27.07
N TYR A 481 -7.94 -15.83 -26.33
CA TYR A 481 -8.84 -16.91 -26.71
C TYR A 481 -9.45 -16.67 -28.11
N ILE A 482 -10.00 -15.47 -28.33
CA ILE A 482 -10.59 -15.08 -29.63
C ILE A 482 -9.56 -15.12 -30.75
N LEU A 483 -8.36 -14.59 -30.53
CA LEU A 483 -7.28 -14.59 -31.55
C LEU A 483 -6.84 -16.02 -31.89
N VAL A 484 -6.74 -16.90 -30.91
CA VAL A 484 -6.36 -18.30 -31.12
C VAL A 484 -7.49 -19.05 -31.83
N VAL A 485 -8.77 -18.78 -31.53
CA VAL A 485 -9.91 -19.33 -32.30
C VAL A 485 -9.81 -18.89 -33.77
N ALA A 486 -9.57 -17.61 -34.02
CA ALA A 486 -9.42 -17.09 -35.38
C ALA A 486 -8.26 -17.75 -36.14
N GLN A 487 -7.12 -17.99 -35.47
CA GLN A 487 -5.95 -18.61 -36.07
C GLN A 487 -6.13 -20.10 -36.37
N PHE A 488 -6.76 -20.84 -35.46
CA PHE A 488 -6.83 -22.31 -35.55
C PHE A 488 -8.19 -22.85 -36.05
N GLY A 489 -9.22 -22.01 -36.15
CA GLY A 489 -10.57 -22.41 -36.58
C GLY A 489 -11.23 -23.41 -35.59
N SER A 490 -10.89 -23.36 -34.29
CA SER A 490 -11.36 -24.32 -33.30
C SER A 490 -11.61 -23.66 -31.94
N PHE A 491 -12.77 -23.89 -31.34
CA PHE A 491 -13.12 -23.42 -30.00
C PHE A 491 -12.48 -24.24 -28.87
N LYS A 492 -12.03 -25.48 -29.15
CA LYS A 492 -11.44 -26.38 -28.13
C LYS A 492 -9.93 -26.15 -27.95
N LEU A 493 -9.23 -25.82 -29.01
CA LEU A 493 -7.77 -25.63 -28.96
C LEU A 493 -7.30 -24.51 -28.05
N PRO A 494 -7.94 -23.33 -28.03
CA PRO A 494 -7.56 -22.27 -27.09
C PRO A 494 -7.62 -22.70 -25.64
N LEU A 495 -8.60 -23.53 -25.24
CA LEU A 495 -8.70 -24.05 -23.88
C LEU A 495 -7.48 -24.90 -23.51
N VAL A 496 -7.00 -25.74 -24.45
CA VAL A 496 -5.79 -26.52 -24.25
C VAL A 496 -4.55 -25.62 -24.13
N ILE A 497 -4.46 -24.58 -24.98
CA ILE A 497 -3.34 -23.63 -25.00
C ILE A 497 -3.27 -22.78 -23.72
N LEU A 498 -4.42 -22.44 -23.14
CA LEU A 498 -4.51 -21.62 -21.94
C LEU A 498 -4.36 -22.43 -20.63
N THR A 499 -4.57 -23.76 -20.66
CA THR A 499 -4.48 -24.62 -19.47
C THR A 499 -3.17 -24.48 -18.67
N PRO A 500 -1.96 -24.30 -19.27
CA PRO A 500 -0.74 -24.14 -18.49
C PRO A 500 -0.64 -22.85 -17.67
N ILE A 501 -1.46 -21.84 -17.92
CA ILE A 501 -1.41 -20.55 -17.21
C ILE A 501 -1.63 -20.75 -15.69
N PRO A 502 -2.74 -21.35 -15.21
CA PRO A 502 -2.93 -21.54 -13.77
C PRO A 502 -1.87 -22.46 -13.13
N LEU A 503 -1.27 -23.35 -13.89
CA LEU A 503 -0.24 -24.27 -13.37
C LEU A 503 1.06 -23.56 -12.95
N THR A 504 1.28 -22.35 -13.43
CA THR A 504 2.43 -21.52 -13.02
C THR A 504 2.39 -21.13 -11.56
N PHE A 505 1.21 -21.09 -10.94
CA PHE A 505 1.10 -20.84 -9.50
C PHE A 505 1.92 -21.83 -8.66
N ILE A 506 2.13 -23.07 -9.13
CA ILE A 506 3.01 -24.02 -8.45
C ILE A 506 4.40 -23.40 -8.25
N GLY A 507 5.02 -22.91 -9.33
CA GLY A 507 6.34 -22.28 -9.24
C GLY A 507 6.31 -20.96 -8.49
N ILE A 508 5.34 -20.09 -8.80
CA ILE A 508 5.22 -18.77 -8.20
C ILE A 508 5.11 -18.88 -6.68
N MET A 509 4.17 -19.68 -6.17
CA MET A 509 3.96 -19.83 -4.73
C MET A 509 5.15 -20.46 -4.02
N LEU A 510 5.76 -21.49 -4.62
CA LEU A 510 6.99 -22.10 -4.08
C LEU A 510 8.16 -21.11 -4.08
N GLY A 511 8.28 -20.26 -5.10
CA GLY A 511 9.29 -19.22 -5.16
C GLY A 511 9.10 -18.19 -4.04
N HIS A 512 7.89 -17.69 -3.84
CA HIS A 512 7.57 -16.77 -2.76
C HIS A 512 7.83 -17.38 -1.38
N TRP A 513 7.46 -18.64 -1.18
CA TRP A 513 7.74 -19.36 0.06
C TRP A 513 9.24 -19.52 0.31
N LEU A 514 10.01 -19.91 -0.71
CA LEU A 514 11.46 -20.11 -0.61
C LEU A 514 12.22 -18.83 -0.25
N PHE A 515 11.78 -17.69 -0.79
CA PHE A 515 12.38 -16.39 -0.52
C PHE A 515 11.77 -15.68 0.70
N ALA A 516 10.82 -16.30 1.39
CA ALA A 516 10.04 -15.69 2.48
C ALA A 516 9.47 -14.31 2.07
N ALA A 517 9.11 -14.15 0.80
CA ALA A 517 8.62 -12.91 0.21
C ALA A 517 7.09 -12.92 0.07
N PRO A 518 6.40 -11.81 0.35
CA PRO A 518 4.96 -11.72 0.16
C PRO A 518 4.58 -11.76 -1.33
N PHE A 519 3.40 -12.29 -1.64
CA PHE A 519 2.79 -12.14 -2.96
C PHE A 519 2.21 -10.73 -3.08
N THR A 520 2.74 -9.94 -4.01
CA THR A 520 2.44 -8.51 -4.13
C THR A 520 1.75 -8.16 -5.45
N ALA A 521 1.32 -6.90 -5.60
CA ALA A 521 0.82 -6.40 -6.87
C ALA A 521 1.85 -6.58 -8.00
N THR A 522 3.16 -6.41 -7.71
CA THR A 522 4.22 -6.66 -8.69
C THR A 522 4.35 -8.15 -9.03
N SER A 523 4.09 -9.06 -8.08
CA SER A 523 4.01 -10.51 -8.35
C SER A 523 2.87 -10.84 -9.31
N MET A 524 1.72 -10.19 -9.16
CA MET A 524 0.57 -10.34 -10.06
C MET A 524 0.91 -9.84 -11.48
N ILE A 525 1.64 -8.73 -11.60
CA ILE A 525 2.13 -8.26 -12.91
C ILE A 525 3.06 -9.31 -13.54
N GLY A 526 3.96 -9.89 -12.74
CA GLY A 526 4.82 -10.99 -13.18
C GLY A 526 4.03 -12.19 -13.70
N PHE A 527 2.97 -12.58 -13.01
CA PHE A 527 2.07 -13.65 -13.44
C PHE A 527 1.35 -13.32 -14.77
N ILE A 528 0.85 -12.09 -14.93
CA ILE A 528 0.20 -11.62 -16.16
C ILE A 528 1.20 -11.65 -17.34
N ALA A 529 2.42 -11.13 -17.15
CA ALA A 529 3.46 -11.16 -18.17
C ALA A 529 3.86 -12.60 -18.55
N LEU A 530 3.97 -13.47 -17.55
CA LEU A 530 4.28 -14.89 -17.74
C LEU A 530 3.22 -15.60 -18.57
N ALA A 531 1.93 -15.28 -18.39
CA ALA A 531 0.86 -15.88 -19.19
C ALA A 531 1.05 -15.64 -20.68
N GLY A 532 1.50 -14.44 -21.09
CA GLY A 532 1.82 -14.14 -22.50
C GLY A 532 2.96 -15.01 -23.05
N ILE A 533 4.01 -15.24 -22.26
CA ILE A 533 5.15 -16.08 -22.66
C ILE A 533 4.70 -17.54 -22.84
N ILE A 534 3.88 -18.02 -21.93
CA ILE A 534 3.38 -19.41 -21.92
C ILE A 534 2.47 -19.68 -23.12
N VAL A 535 1.54 -18.75 -23.39
CA VAL A 535 0.63 -18.87 -24.54
C VAL A 535 1.41 -18.96 -25.85
N ARG A 536 2.43 -18.12 -26.03
CA ARG A 536 3.31 -18.20 -27.22
C ARG A 536 3.96 -19.58 -27.34
N ASN A 537 4.52 -20.12 -26.27
CA ASN A 537 5.16 -21.43 -26.29
C ASN A 537 4.15 -22.55 -26.56
N SER A 538 2.96 -22.46 -25.98
CA SER A 538 1.86 -23.40 -26.17
C SER A 538 1.35 -23.40 -27.62
N ILE A 539 1.18 -22.22 -28.24
CA ILE A 539 0.78 -22.09 -29.63
C ILE A 539 1.77 -22.78 -30.55
N LEU A 540 3.08 -22.53 -30.38
CA LEU A 540 4.13 -23.16 -31.18
C LEU A 540 4.16 -24.69 -31.06
N LEU A 541 3.89 -25.22 -29.86
CA LEU A 541 3.80 -26.64 -29.64
C LEU A 541 2.57 -27.27 -30.30
N VAL A 542 1.39 -26.65 -30.12
CA VAL A 542 0.13 -27.14 -30.71
C VAL A 542 0.14 -27.03 -32.22
N ASP A 543 0.70 -25.98 -32.79
CA ASP A 543 0.88 -25.81 -34.23
C ASP A 543 1.73 -26.94 -34.83
N PHE A 544 2.85 -27.28 -34.21
CA PHE A 544 3.71 -28.40 -34.62
C PHE A 544 2.95 -29.73 -34.57
N ILE A 545 2.19 -29.98 -33.48
CA ILE A 545 1.39 -31.22 -33.32
C ILE A 545 0.38 -31.36 -34.48
N ARG A 546 -0.28 -30.27 -34.86
CA ARG A 546 -1.28 -30.26 -35.94
C ARG A 546 -0.65 -30.56 -37.32
N HIS A 547 0.46 -29.90 -37.64
CA HIS A 547 1.13 -30.07 -38.92
C HIS A 547 1.73 -31.49 -39.06
N SER A 548 2.25 -32.06 -37.98
CA SER A 548 2.84 -33.41 -37.98
C SER A 548 1.80 -34.54 -37.85
N GLY A 549 0.61 -34.27 -37.31
CA GLY A 549 -0.44 -35.28 -37.05
C GLY A 549 -1.21 -35.76 -38.30
N GLY A 550 -1.12 -35.04 -39.41
CA GLY A 550 -1.81 -35.39 -40.68
C GLY A 550 -1.18 -36.50 -41.51
N GLN A 551 -0.08 -37.10 -41.06
CA GLN A 551 0.74 -38.01 -41.84
C GLN A 551 0.49 -39.51 -41.53
N GLY A 552 -0.63 -39.90 -40.92
CA GLY A 552 -0.95 -41.31 -40.61
C GLY A 552 -0.08 -41.99 -39.53
N ARG A 553 0.73 -41.22 -38.82
CA ARG A 553 1.62 -41.67 -37.72
C ARG A 553 0.85 -41.84 -36.40
N PRO A 554 1.27 -42.75 -35.50
CA PRO A 554 0.69 -42.83 -34.15
C PRO A 554 0.79 -41.51 -33.40
N MET A 555 -0.33 -41.03 -32.83
CA MET A 555 -0.40 -39.74 -32.14
C MET A 555 0.65 -39.61 -31.02
N VAL A 556 0.94 -40.67 -30.30
CA VAL A 556 1.94 -40.66 -29.20
C VAL A 556 3.34 -40.32 -29.74
N ASP A 557 3.71 -40.87 -30.90
CA ASP A 557 5.03 -40.60 -31.50
C ASP A 557 5.12 -39.12 -31.99
N VAL A 558 4.03 -38.61 -32.58
CA VAL A 558 3.93 -37.20 -32.95
C VAL A 558 4.07 -36.27 -31.74
N LEU A 559 3.43 -36.58 -30.61
CA LEU A 559 3.50 -35.82 -29.38
C LEU A 559 4.90 -35.85 -28.75
N LEU A 560 5.57 -37.01 -28.77
CA LEU A 560 6.94 -37.16 -28.29
C LEU A 560 7.94 -36.40 -29.16
N GLU A 561 7.77 -36.43 -30.48
CA GLU A 561 8.60 -35.69 -31.42
C GLU A 561 8.40 -34.17 -31.24
N ALA A 562 7.14 -33.71 -31.18
CA ALA A 562 6.81 -32.31 -30.99
C ALA A 562 7.49 -31.76 -29.72
N GLY A 563 7.37 -32.45 -28.60
CA GLY A 563 8.02 -32.07 -27.37
C GLY A 563 9.55 -32.11 -27.45
N SER A 564 10.13 -33.15 -28.04
CA SER A 564 11.59 -33.29 -28.17
C SER A 564 12.21 -32.16 -28.99
N VAL A 565 11.59 -31.80 -30.10
CA VAL A 565 12.07 -30.72 -31.01
C VAL A 565 11.89 -29.34 -30.38
N ARG A 566 10.74 -29.09 -29.73
CA ARG A 566 10.39 -27.78 -29.18
C ARG A 566 10.98 -27.53 -27.79
N PHE A 567 11.39 -28.53 -27.04
CA PHE A 567 11.90 -28.36 -25.67
C PHE A 567 13.14 -27.45 -25.59
N LYS A 568 14.12 -27.63 -26.48
CA LYS A 568 15.35 -26.82 -26.50
C LYS A 568 15.07 -25.33 -26.77
N PRO A 569 14.32 -24.92 -27.80
CA PRO A 569 13.96 -23.53 -28.01
C PRO A 569 13.18 -22.90 -26.85
N ILE A 570 12.21 -23.63 -26.29
CA ILE A 570 11.41 -23.17 -25.14
C ILE A 570 12.31 -22.95 -23.92
N LEU A 571 13.20 -23.90 -23.63
CA LEU A 571 14.14 -23.80 -22.50
C LEU A 571 15.09 -22.62 -22.66
N LEU A 572 15.64 -22.38 -23.87
CA LEU A 572 16.55 -21.26 -24.10
C LEU A 572 15.86 -19.91 -23.92
N THR A 573 14.62 -19.76 -24.41
CA THR A 573 13.85 -18.53 -24.22
C THR A 573 13.49 -18.29 -22.75
N ALA A 574 13.15 -19.35 -22.01
CA ALA A 574 12.90 -19.29 -20.58
C ALA A 574 14.17 -18.87 -19.81
N LEU A 575 15.32 -19.47 -20.11
CA LEU A 575 16.60 -19.13 -19.47
C LEU A 575 16.99 -17.66 -19.74
N ALA A 576 16.83 -17.17 -20.97
CA ALA A 576 17.11 -15.78 -21.29
C ALA A 576 16.22 -14.81 -20.48
N ALA A 577 14.92 -15.11 -20.36
CA ALA A 577 14.01 -14.31 -19.53
C ALA A 577 14.32 -14.40 -18.03
N MET A 578 14.69 -15.59 -17.54
CA MET A 578 15.10 -15.79 -16.14
C MET A 578 16.37 -15.00 -15.79
N ILE A 579 17.36 -14.96 -16.66
CA ILE A 579 18.58 -14.15 -16.45
C ILE A 579 18.22 -12.68 -16.37
N GLY A 580 17.34 -12.18 -17.24
CA GLY A 580 16.85 -10.80 -17.18
C GLY A 580 16.10 -10.49 -15.87
N ALA A 581 15.23 -11.40 -15.43
CA ALA A 581 14.49 -11.24 -14.18
C ALA A 581 15.39 -11.32 -12.93
N GLY A 582 16.49 -12.10 -12.99
CA GLY A 582 17.44 -12.26 -11.89
C GLY A 582 18.09 -10.94 -11.46
N VAL A 583 18.27 -9.99 -12.39
CA VAL A 583 18.87 -8.67 -12.09
C VAL A 583 18.02 -7.86 -11.11
N ILE A 584 16.69 -7.96 -11.20
CA ILE A 584 15.76 -7.18 -10.36
C ILE A 584 15.36 -7.90 -9.06
N LEU A 585 15.88 -9.10 -8.81
CA LEU A 585 15.54 -9.90 -7.62
C LEU A 585 15.97 -9.24 -6.32
N THR A 586 16.99 -8.38 -6.37
CA THR A 586 17.52 -7.65 -5.21
C THR A 586 16.77 -6.37 -4.87
N ASP A 587 15.89 -5.92 -5.75
CA ASP A 587 15.06 -4.73 -5.50
C ASP A 587 13.81 -5.15 -4.70
N PRO A 588 13.58 -4.61 -3.48
CA PRO A 588 12.47 -5.04 -2.65
C PRO A 588 11.10 -4.89 -3.32
N ILE A 589 10.87 -3.78 -4.06
CA ILE A 589 9.56 -3.48 -4.68
C ILE A 589 9.29 -4.44 -5.84
N PHE A 590 10.31 -4.72 -6.68
CA PHE A 590 10.17 -5.56 -7.86
C PHE A 590 10.56 -7.03 -7.63
N GLN A 591 10.99 -7.38 -6.42
CA GLN A 591 11.33 -8.77 -6.06
C GLN A 591 10.21 -9.75 -6.38
N GLY A 592 8.95 -9.39 -6.06
CA GLY A 592 7.80 -10.22 -6.36
C GLY A 592 7.61 -10.50 -7.85
N LEU A 593 7.83 -9.50 -8.71
CA LEU A 593 7.84 -9.66 -10.17
C LEU A 593 8.93 -10.65 -10.62
N ALA A 594 10.15 -10.50 -10.09
CA ALA A 594 11.28 -11.37 -10.42
C ALA A 594 11.01 -12.81 -10.00
N ILE A 595 10.52 -13.04 -8.78
CA ILE A 595 10.16 -14.36 -8.26
C ILE A 595 9.09 -15.01 -9.14
N ALA A 596 8.02 -14.27 -9.47
CA ALA A 596 6.95 -14.77 -10.32
C ALA A 596 7.47 -15.19 -11.70
N LEU A 597 8.33 -14.37 -12.32
CA LEU A 597 8.94 -14.70 -13.61
C LEU A 597 9.90 -15.88 -13.51
N LEU A 598 10.83 -15.89 -12.56
CA LEU A 598 11.83 -16.95 -12.42
C LEU A 598 11.18 -18.33 -12.17
N PHE A 599 10.45 -18.42 -11.06
CA PHE A 599 9.89 -19.71 -10.64
C PHE A 599 8.67 -20.12 -11.46
N GLY A 600 7.89 -19.14 -11.94
CA GLY A 600 6.79 -19.38 -12.86
C GLY A 600 7.28 -19.87 -14.22
N LEU A 601 8.40 -19.34 -14.77
CA LEU A 601 9.00 -19.86 -16.00
C LEU A 601 9.57 -21.28 -15.83
N VAL A 602 10.19 -21.59 -14.70
CA VAL A 602 10.65 -22.96 -14.41
C VAL A 602 9.48 -23.92 -14.44
N SER A 603 8.43 -23.66 -13.65
CA SER A 603 7.26 -24.55 -13.59
C SER A 603 6.53 -24.64 -14.93
N SER A 604 6.31 -23.49 -15.61
CA SER A 604 5.62 -23.49 -16.90
C SER A 604 6.40 -24.20 -17.99
N THR A 605 7.72 -24.02 -18.07
CA THR A 605 8.56 -24.67 -19.07
C THR A 605 8.50 -26.19 -18.94
N LEU A 606 8.58 -26.70 -17.71
CA LEU A 606 8.49 -28.12 -17.43
C LEU A 606 7.08 -28.70 -17.66
N LEU A 607 6.06 -27.95 -17.22
CA LEU A 607 4.69 -28.44 -17.26
C LEU A 607 4.04 -28.30 -18.65
N THR A 608 4.28 -27.21 -19.39
CA THR A 608 3.63 -26.97 -20.70
C THR A 608 3.93 -28.08 -21.69
N VAL A 609 5.20 -28.50 -21.78
CA VAL A 609 5.63 -29.58 -22.72
C VAL A 609 5.14 -30.97 -22.33
N LEU A 610 4.68 -31.19 -21.09
CA LEU A 610 4.10 -32.43 -20.60
C LEU A 610 2.57 -32.38 -20.56
N VAL A 611 1.99 -31.30 -20.09
CA VAL A 611 0.54 -31.15 -19.87
C VAL A 611 -0.21 -31.08 -21.20
N ILE A 612 0.26 -30.30 -22.18
CA ILE A 612 -0.40 -30.22 -23.48
C ILE A 612 -0.48 -31.59 -24.16
N PRO A 613 0.62 -32.33 -24.35
CA PRO A 613 0.54 -33.69 -24.87
C PRO A 613 -0.33 -34.65 -24.03
N ALA A 614 -0.28 -34.54 -22.70
CA ALA A 614 -1.13 -35.35 -21.82
C ALA A 614 -2.63 -35.10 -22.05
N ILE A 615 -3.04 -33.80 -22.23
CA ILE A 615 -4.43 -33.46 -22.57
C ILE A 615 -4.85 -34.08 -23.90
N TYR A 616 -3.99 -34.04 -24.93
CA TYR A 616 -4.28 -34.69 -26.21
C TYR A 616 -4.52 -36.19 -26.07
N VAL A 617 -3.74 -36.90 -25.24
CA VAL A 617 -3.93 -38.34 -24.97
C VAL A 617 -5.17 -38.57 -24.10
N ALA A 618 -5.43 -37.72 -23.12
CA ALA A 618 -6.57 -37.87 -22.20
C ALA A 618 -7.94 -37.65 -22.89
N LEU A 619 -8.00 -36.73 -23.86
CA LEU A 619 -9.24 -36.38 -24.57
C LEU A 619 -9.52 -37.23 -25.82
N LYS A 620 -8.55 -37.98 -26.28
CA LYS A 620 -8.69 -38.93 -27.40
C LYS A 620 -9.41 -40.20 -26.94
#